data_888a9e2072fa3d6f3ed9ec3ff80334f5
#
_entry.id   888a9e2072fa3d6f3ed9ec3ff80334f5
#
_cell.length_a   1.000
_cell.length_b   1.000
_cell.length_c   1.000
_cell.angle_alpha   90.00
_cell.angle_beta   90.00
_cell.angle_gamma   90.00
#
_symmetry.space_group_name_H-M   'P 1'
#
loop_
_entity.id
_entity.type
_entity.pdbx_description
1 polymer ?
#
loop_
_entity_poly.entity_id
_entity_poly.type
_entity_poly.pdbx_seq_one_letter_code
_entity_poly.pdbx_strand_id
1 'polypeptide(L)'
;MSQFVEQSDSTMKIDETQVADSLLADTLNVVLIIDEMVNAIVHQDSALTSLMIDKRLGRIRGEQLIDGYRVQIYASNAQQMAKNEALMLQQRIESQLEVPVYTISEPPFWKVRLGNFKTREEANQYKNIFLNLFPDMVGSTYVVPDKVVIIQ
;
A
#
# COMPACT_ATOMS: atom_id res chain seq x y z
N MET A 1 -49.35 24.04 -42.99
CA MET A 1 -49.12 22.88 -42.14
C MET A 1 -47.87 22.08 -42.51
N SER A 2 -47.57 21.91 -43.80
CA SER A 2 -46.37 21.17 -44.23
C SER A 2 -45.02 21.83 -43.89
N GLN A 3 -44.97 23.16 -43.81
CA GLN A 3 -43.75 23.89 -43.46
C GLN A 3 -43.36 23.75 -41.96
N PHE A 4 -44.28 23.46 -41.07
CA PHE A 4 -44.00 23.28 -39.66
C PHE A 4 -43.32 21.95 -39.34
N VAL A 5 -43.59 20.92 -40.14
CA VAL A 5 -42.99 19.57 -39.94
C VAL A 5 -41.57 19.52 -40.46
N GLU A 6 -41.23 20.27 -41.54
CA GLU A 6 -39.84 20.31 -42.06
C GLU A 6 -38.87 21.02 -41.13
N GLN A 7 -39.31 22.07 -40.40
CA GLN A 7 -38.45 22.75 -39.44
C GLN A 7 -38.13 21.92 -38.22
N SER A 8 -39.04 21.04 -37.77
CA SER A 8 -38.77 20.16 -36.63
C SER A 8 -37.80 19.06 -36.97
N ASP A 9 -37.84 18.51 -38.19
CA ASP A 9 -36.93 17.46 -38.64
C ASP A 9 -35.48 17.99 -38.81
N SER A 10 -35.29 19.19 -39.35
CA SER A 10 -33.96 19.75 -39.49
C SER A 10 -33.31 20.08 -38.14
N THR A 11 -34.08 20.50 -37.16
CA THR A 11 -33.60 20.80 -35.81
C THR A 11 -33.20 19.50 -35.08
N MET A 12 -33.95 18.43 -35.24
CA MET A 12 -33.60 17.10 -34.69
C MET A 12 -32.29 16.54 -35.29
N LYS A 13 -32.05 16.73 -36.57
CA LYS A 13 -30.82 16.28 -37.25
C LYS A 13 -29.58 17.02 -36.74
N ILE A 14 -29.68 18.29 -36.46
CA ILE A 14 -28.57 19.08 -35.89
C ILE A 14 -28.25 18.63 -34.47
N ASP A 15 -29.26 18.35 -33.65
CA ASP A 15 -29.07 17.86 -32.28
C ASP A 15 -28.44 16.46 -32.23
N GLU A 16 -28.85 15.55 -33.14
CA GLU A 16 -28.24 14.23 -33.23
C GLU A 16 -26.74 14.30 -33.60
N THR A 17 -26.36 15.18 -34.49
CA THR A 17 -24.95 15.38 -34.88
C THR A 17 -24.13 15.96 -33.75
N GLN A 18 -24.65 16.93 -33.00
CA GLN A 18 -23.97 17.47 -31.83
C GLN A 18 -23.80 16.49 -30.67
N VAL A 19 -24.81 15.68 -30.42
CA VAL A 19 -24.75 14.61 -29.40
C VAL A 19 -23.73 13.54 -29.80
N ALA A 20 -23.64 13.15 -31.06
CA ALA A 20 -22.65 12.19 -31.56
C ALA A 20 -21.21 12.71 -31.41
N ASP A 21 -20.96 13.99 -31.72
CA ASP A 21 -19.64 14.62 -31.56
C ASP A 21 -19.24 14.74 -30.08
N SER A 22 -20.18 15.06 -29.20
CA SER A 22 -19.96 15.13 -27.76
C SER A 22 -19.66 13.75 -27.18
N LEU A 23 -20.34 12.68 -27.60
CA LEU A 23 -20.08 11.31 -27.20
C LEU A 23 -18.70 10.81 -27.66
N LEU A 24 -18.27 11.16 -28.87
CA LEU A 24 -16.93 10.83 -29.38
C LEU A 24 -15.84 11.55 -28.60
N ALA A 25 -16.03 12.82 -28.24
CA ALA A 25 -15.11 13.57 -27.42
C ALA A 25 -14.98 12.99 -26.01
N ASP A 26 -16.09 12.59 -25.40
CA ASP A 26 -16.10 11.92 -24.08
C ASP A 26 -15.42 10.55 -24.13
N THR A 27 -15.64 9.78 -25.19
CA THR A 27 -14.97 8.47 -25.39
C THR A 27 -13.47 8.64 -25.57
N LEU A 28 -13.01 9.62 -26.31
CA LEU A 28 -11.59 9.95 -26.47
C LEU A 28 -10.96 10.39 -25.17
N ASN A 29 -11.64 11.19 -24.36
CA ASN A 29 -11.18 11.59 -23.03
C ASN A 29 -11.05 10.41 -22.09
N VAL A 30 -12.01 9.48 -22.08
CA VAL A 30 -11.95 8.27 -21.28
C VAL A 30 -10.78 7.37 -21.72
N VAL A 31 -10.54 7.19 -23.02
CA VAL A 31 -9.41 6.44 -23.55
C VAL A 31 -8.07 7.07 -23.14
N LEU A 32 -7.94 8.40 -23.24
CA LEU A 32 -6.74 9.12 -22.79
C LEU A 32 -6.49 8.99 -21.30
N ILE A 33 -7.53 9.05 -20.47
CA ILE A 33 -7.43 8.86 -19.01
C ILE A 33 -7.02 7.42 -18.68
N ILE A 34 -7.55 6.43 -19.38
CA ILE A 34 -7.17 5.03 -19.19
C ILE A 34 -5.70 4.81 -19.59
N ASP A 35 -5.26 5.41 -20.68
CA ASP A 35 -3.87 5.31 -21.15
C ASP A 35 -2.89 5.99 -20.18
N GLU A 36 -3.25 7.16 -19.65
CA GLU A 36 -2.50 7.80 -18.55
C GLU A 36 -2.46 6.94 -17.28
N MET A 37 -3.57 6.34 -16.90
CA MET A 37 -3.64 5.44 -15.74
C MET A 37 -2.79 4.19 -15.93
N VAL A 38 -2.84 3.56 -17.09
CA VAL A 38 -2.03 2.40 -17.43
C VAL A 38 -0.54 2.76 -17.44
N ASN A 39 -0.19 3.88 -18.05
CA ASN A 39 1.18 4.39 -18.05
C ASN A 39 1.67 4.75 -16.63
N ALA A 40 0.82 5.34 -15.80
CA ALA A 40 1.13 5.62 -14.41
C ALA A 40 1.36 4.33 -13.62
N ILE A 41 0.57 3.28 -13.83
CA ILE A 41 0.74 1.97 -13.18
C ILE A 41 2.04 1.30 -13.65
N VAL A 42 2.32 1.30 -14.95
CA VAL A 42 3.56 0.73 -15.51
C VAL A 42 4.78 1.52 -15.04
N HIS A 43 4.70 2.85 -14.98
CA HIS A 43 5.77 3.69 -14.44
C HIS A 43 5.92 3.57 -12.93
N GLN A 44 4.83 3.32 -12.18
CA GLN A 44 4.91 3.04 -10.75
C GLN A 44 5.66 1.73 -10.48
N ASP A 45 5.47 0.68 -11.26
CA ASP A 45 6.22 -0.56 -11.09
C ASP A 45 7.72 -0.37 -11.35
N SER A 46 8.10 0.38 -12.38
CA SER A 46 9.50 0.70 -12.65
C SER A 46 10.07 1.70 -11.64
N ALA A 47 9.27 2.68 -11.19
CA ALA A 47 9.65 3.63 -10.15
C ALA A 47 9.78 2.93 -8.79
N LEU A 48 8.86 2.02 -8.43
CA LEU A 48 8.95 1.19 -7.23
C LEU A 48 10.16 0.27 -7.28
N THR A 49 10.46 -0.34 -8.43
CA THR A 49 11.66 -1.16 -8.61
C THR A 49 12.93 -0.32 -8.50
N SER A 50 12.96 0.87 -9.10
CA SER A 50 14.07 1.82 -8.98
C SER A 50 14.22 2.32 -7.54
N LEU A 51 13.13 2.64 -6.84
CA LEU A 51 13.12 3.02 -5.43
C LEU A 51 13.61 1.89 -4.53
N MET A 52 13.24 0.65 -4.82
CA MET A 52 13.75 -0.52 -4.09
C MET A 52 15.25 -0.74 -4.33
N ILE A 53 15.72 -0.55 -5.54
CA ILE A 53 17.14 -0.63 -5.89
C ILE A 53 17.91 0.52 -5.24
N ASP A 54 17.41 1.74 -5.35
CA ASP A 54 18.03 2.93 -4.74
C ASP A 54 18.03 2.83 -3.20
N LYS A 55 17.00 2.26 -2.62
CA LYS A 55 16.92 1.97 -1.19
C LYS A 55 17.97 0.94 -0.75
N ARG A 56 18.19 -0.11 -1.55
CA ARG A 56 19.28 -1.07 -1.32
C ARG A 56 20.67 -0.46 -1.45
N LEU A 57 20.80 0.54 -2.32
CA LEU A 57 22.07 1.25 -2.57
C LEU A 57 22.27 2.48 -1.66
N GLY A 58 21.30 2.78 -0.76
CA GLY A 58 21.37 3.92 0.16
C GLY A 58 21.32 5.29 -0.54
N ARG A 59 20.77 5.35 -1.76
CA ARG A 59 20.74 6.58 -2.59
C ARG A 59 19.54 7.48 -2.34
N ILE A 60 18.52 6.99 -1.60
CA ILE A 60 17.32 7.78 -1.31
C ILE A 60 17.63 8.74 -0.17
N ARG A 61 17.53 10.04 -0.46
CA ARG A 61 17.64 11.09 0.55
C ARG A 61 16.51 10.93 1.57
N GLY A 62 16.88 10.78 2.83
CA GLY A 62 15.97 10.76 3.96
C GLY A 62 15.68 9.37 4.55
N GLU A 63 15.96 8.28 3.86
CA GLU A 63 15.83 6.94 4.44
C GLU A 63 17.21 6.31 4.67
N GLN A 64 17.51 5.97 5.90
CA GLN A 64 18.73 5.24 6.26
C GLN A 64 18.39 3.88 6.85
N LEU A 65 19.10 2.86 6.41
CA LEU A 65 19.05 1.54 7.02
C LEU A 65 20.13 1.48 8.12
N ILE A 66 19.70 1.42 9.35
CA ILE A 66 20.58 1.37 10.51
C ILE A 66 20.31 0.12 11.36
N ASP A 67 21.26 -0.20 12.23
CA ASP A 67 21.01 -1.16 13.29
C ASP A 67 20.08 -0.53 14.32
N GLY A 68 18.97 -1.20 14.57
CA GLY A 68 17.94 -0.73 15.49
C GLY A 68 17.16 -1.88 16.10
N TYR A 69 15.92 -1.63 16.41
CA TYR A 69 15.06 -2.59 17.11
C TYR A 69 13.66 -2.62 16.51
N ARG A 70 13.03 -3.80 16.57
CA ARG A 70 11.62 -4.00 16.25
C ARG A 70 10.94 -4.76 17.37
N VAL A 71 9.62 -4.64 17.45
CA VAL A 71 8.81 -5.43 18.36
C VAL A 71 8.30 -6.66 17.63
N GLN A 72 8.77 -7.84 17.98
CA GLN A 72 8.28 -9.10 17.42
C GLN A 72 7.06 -9.55 18.22
N ILE A 73 5.96 -9.83 17.50
CA ILE A 73 4.67 -10.21 18.10
C ILE A 73 4.25 -11.63 17.79
N TYR A 74 4.88 -12.24 16.79
CA TYR A 74 4.57 -13.58 16.34
C TYR A 74 5.81 -14.29 15.79
N ALA A 75 5.93 -15.58 16.09
CA ALA A 75 6.88 -16.47 15.45
C ALA A 75 6.33 -17.91 15.51
N SER A 76 6.27 -18.58 14.37
CA SER A 76 5.81 -19.96 14.29
C SER A 76 6.49 -20.68 13.12
N ASN A 77 6.70 -21.98 13.27
CA ASN A 77 7.27 -22.87 12.26
C ASN A 77 6.23 -23.85 11.67
N ALA A 78 4.94 -23.58 11.87
CA ALA A 78 3.85 -24.44 11.40
C ALA A 78 3.61 -24.37 9.88
N GLN A 79 4.64 -24.21 9.08
CA GLN A 79 4.62 -24.17 7.61
C GLN A 79 3.55 -23.23 7.04
N GLN A 80 2.61 -23.75 6.23
CA GLN A 80 1.59 -22.96 5.57
C GLN A 80 0.62 -22.28 6.55
N MET A 81 0.34 -22.91 7.67
CA MET A 81 -0.52 -22.30 8.71
C MET A 81 0.14 -21.07 9.31
N ALA A 82 1.43 -21.15 9.63
CA ALA A 82 2.18 -20.02 10.16
C ALA A 82 2.20 -18.82 9.22
N LYS A 83 2.32 -19.06 7.91
CA LYS A 83 2.23 -18.02 6.90
C LYS A 83 0.87 -17.31 6.91
N ASN A 84 -0.20 -18.08 6.88
CA ASN A 84 -1.57 -17.55 6.86
C ASN A 84 -1.87 -16.76 8.14
N GLU A 85 -1.50 -17.29 9.29
CA GLU A 85 -1.67 -16.62 10.59
C GLU A 85 -0.87 -15.32 10.65
N ALA A 86 0.38 -15.32 10.18
CA ALA A 86 1.21 -14.12 10.13
C ALA A 86 0.59 -13.02 9.26
N LEU A 87 0.06 -13.37 8.08
CA LEU A 87 -0.59 -12.42 7.18
C LEU A 87 -1.91 -11.88 7.75
N MET A 88 -2.72 -12.75 8.36
CA MET A 88 -3.95 -12.32 9.03
C MET A 88 -3.67 -11.39 10.21
N LEU A 89 -2.62 -11.70 10.98
CA LEU A 89 -2.19 -10.87 12.09
C LEU A 89 -1.68 -9.51 11.61
N GLN A 90 -0.89 -9.49 10.53
CA GLN A 90 -0.45 -8.24 9.90
C GLN A 90 -1.65 -7.37 9.54
N GLN A 91 -2.64 -7.88 8.81
CA GLN A 91 -3.83 -7.12 8.43
C GLN A 91 -4.62 -6.61 9.64
N ARG A 92 -4.76 -7.44 10.67
CA ARG A 92 -5.45 -7.05 11.91
C ARG A 92 -4.74 -5.86 12.59
N ILE A 93 -3.43 -5.90 12.68
CA ILE A 93 -2.66 -4.85 13.35
C ILE A 93 -2.63 -3.57 12.51
N GLU A 94 -2.42 -3.67 11.19
CA GLU A 94 -2.42 -2.52 10.28
C GLU A 94 -3.78 -1.79 10.25
N SER A 95 -4.87 -2.50 10.48
CA SER A 95 -6.21 -1.89 10.57
C SER A 95 -6.45 -1.08 11.86
N GLN A 96 -5.63 -1.28 12.89
CA GLN A 96 -5.82 -0.67 14.22
C GLN A 96 -4.68 0.28 14.62
N LEU A 97 -3.51 0.11 14.03
CA LEU A 97 -2.31 0.87 14.38
C LEU A 97 -1.63 1.44 13.12
N GLU A 98 -1.25 2.71 13.19
CA GLU A 98 -0.47 3.39 12.16
C GLU A 98 1.04 3.11 12.31
N VAL A 99 1.40 1.85 12.42
CA VAL A 99 2.80 1.43 12.55
C VAL A 99 3.14 0.47 11.43
N PRO A 100 4.34 0.54 10.83
CA PRO A 100 4.73 -0.43 9.83
C PRO A 100 4.80 -1.83 10.43
N VAL A 101 4.14 -2.78 9.78
CA VAL A 101 4.09 -4.20 10.16
C VAL A 101 4.82 -5.01 9.09
N TYR A 102 5.71 -5.87 9.52
CA TYR A 102 6.53 -6.68 8.62
C TYR A 102 6.30 -8.17 8.87
N THR A 103 5.81 -8.86 7.86
CA THR A 103 5.80 -10.33 7.84
C THR A 103 7.08 -10.84 7.20
N ILE A 104 7.87 -11.58 7.95
CA ILE A 104 9.22 -12.03 7.59
C ILE A 104 9.25 -13.55 7.55
N SER A 105 9.75 -14.09 6.44
CA SER A 105 10.03 -15.52 6.31
C SER A 105 11.51 -15.75 6.55
N GLU A 106 11.82 -16.33 7.70
CA GLU A 106 13.15 -16.84 8.06
C GLU A 106 13.03 -18.34 8.32
N PRO A 107 13.22 -19.18 7.30
CA PRO A 107 13.00 -20.63 7.44
C PRO A 107 13.72 -21.24 8.64
N PRO A 108 13.04 -22.09 9.44
CA PRO A 108 11.68 -22.60 9.25
C PRO A 108 10.55 -21.71 9.78
N PHE A 109 10.84 -20.49 10.24
CA PHE A 109 9.89 -19.63 10.94
C PHE A 109 9.26 -18.56 10.04
N TRP A 110 7.97 -18.29 10.30
CA TRP A 110 7.28 -17.08 9.92
C TRP A 110 7.18 -16.17 11.14
N LYS A 111 7.56 -14.91 10.98
CA LYS A 111 7.61 -13.91 12.05
C LYS A 111 6.85 -12.66 11.67
N VAL A 112 6.24 -11.99 12.65
CA VAL A 112 5.65 -10.65 12.47
C VAL A 112 6.34 -9.68 13.42
N ARG A 113 6.86 -8.58 12.86
CA ARG A 113 7.58 -7.54 13.59
C ARG A 113 6.96 -6.18 13.33
N LEU A 114 6.95 -5.33 14.34
CA LEU A 114 6.38 -3.97 14.32
C LEU A 114 7.45 -2.92 14.44
N GLY A 115 7.25 -1.82 13.70
CA GLY A 115 7.97 -0.57 13.87
C GLY A 115 9.40 -0.56 13.40
N ASN A 116 9.97 0.64 13.47
CA ASN A 116 11.39 0.92 13.21
C ASN A 116 11.89 1.82 14.32
N PHE A 117 12.55 1.28 15.32
CA PHE A 117 13.01 2.01 16.50
C PHE A 117 14.53 2.11 16.50
N LYS A 118 15.06 3.30 16.81
CA LYS A 118 16.51 3.52 16.89
C LYS A 118 17.11 2.87 18.12
N THR A 119 16.36 2.91 19.23
CA THR A 119 16.83 2.45 20.52
C THR A 119 15.94 1.34 21.08
N ARG A 120 16.52 0.56 21.97
CA ARG A 120 15.79 -0.51 22.66
C ARG A 120 14.71 0.05 23.58
N GLU A 121 14.96 1.22 24.16
CA GLU A 121 14.05 1.93 25.05
C GLU A 121 12.78 2.36 24.31
N GLU A 122 12.92 2.93 23.12
CA GLU A 122 11.77 3.28 22.24
C GLU A 122 10.94 2.04 21.90
N ALA A 123 11.61 0.96 21.52
CA ALA A 123 10.95 -0.31 21.21
C ALA A 123 10.21 -0.90 22.43
N ASN A 124 10.79 -0.79 23.63
CA ASN A 124 10.14 -1.24 24.87
C ASN A 124 8.94 -0.38 25.24
N GLN A 125 9.02 0.93 25.08
CA GLN A 125 7.89 1.83 25.30
C GLN A 125 6.74 1.49 24.37
N TYR A 126 7.04 1.30 23.08
CA TYR A 126 6.04 0.91 22.10
C TYR A 126 5.45 -0.48 22.40
N LYS A 127 6.29 -1.45 22.79
CA LYS A 127 5.82 -2.76 23.23
C LYS A 127 4.78 -2.66 24.35
N ASN A 128 5.00 -1.79 25.33
CA ASN A 128 4.04 -1.61 26.43
C ASN A 128 2.72 -1.00 25.93
N ILE A 129 2.78 -0.01 25.04
CA ILE A 129 1.58 0.55 24.40
C ILE A 129 0.83 -0.53 23.61
N PHE A 130 1.55 -1.31 22.83
CA PHE A 130 0.98 -2.43 22.07
C PHE A 130 0.28 -3.45 22.97
N LEU A 131 0.91 -3.86 24.07
CA LEU A 131 0.35 -4.82 25.02
C LEU A 131 -0.86 -4.31 25.78
N ASN A 132 -1.00 -2.98 25.96
CA ASN A 132 -2.22 -2.39 26.52
C ASN A 132 -3.41 -2.55 25.57
N LEU A 133 -3.16 -2.53 24.26
CA LEU A 133 -4.20 -2.73 23.21
C LEU A 133 -4.46 -4.22 22.94
N PHE A 134 -3.42 -5.04 23.05
CA PHE A 134 -3.46 -6.48 22.76
C PHE A 134 -2.89 -7.29 23.93
N PRO A 135 -3.59 -7.35 25.07
CA PRO A 135 -3.09 -8.05 26.27
C PRO A 135 -2.94 -9.56 26.12
N ASP A 136 -3.64 -10.14 25.14
CA ASP A 136 -3.54 -11.56 24.77
C ASP A 136 -2.19 -11.93 24.17
N MET A 137 -1.40 -10.96 23.72
CA MET A 137 -0.10 -11.19 23.07
C MET A 137 1.12 -11.04 23.98
N VAL A 138 0.94 -10.91 25.29
CA VAL A 138 2.04 -10.72 26.27
C VAL A 138 3.11 -11.82 26.14
N GLY A 139 2.71 -13.08 25.97
CA GLY A 139 3.63 -14.21 25.90
C GLY A 139 4.47 -14.31 24.62
N SER A 140 4.01 -13.65 23.54
CA SER A 140 4.67 -13.72 22.22
C SER A 140 5.39 -12.42 21.83
N THR A 141 5.25 -11.34 22.61
CA THR A 141 5.72 -10.02 22.27
C THR A 141 7.03 -9.65 22.99
N TYR A 142 8.08 -9.43 22.21
CA TYR A 142 9.39 -9.04 22.75
C TYR A 142 10.17 -8.17 21.73
N VAL A 143 11.12 -7.39 22.26
CA VAL A 143 11.99 -6.53 21.45
C VAL A 143 13.15 -7.33 20.88
N VAL A 144 13.40 -7.20 19.59
CA VAL A 144 14.49 -7.86 18.86
C VAL A 144 15.36 -6.82 18.15
N PRO A 145 16.70 -7.04 18.07
CA PRO A 145 17.55 -6.26 17.19
C PRO A 145 17.23 -6.57 15.73
N ASP A 146 17.20 -5.56 14.89
CA ASP A 146 16.91 -5.69 13.47
C ASP A 146 17.47 -4.50 12.68
N LYS A 147 17.59 -4.66 11.37
CA LYS A 147 17.85 -3.53 10.47
C LYS A 147 16.56 -2.73 10.27
N VAL A 148 16.58 -1.47 10.62
CA VAL A 148 15.42 -0.59 10.59
C VAL A 148 15.65 0.57 9.64
N VAL A 149 14.55 1.03 9.05
CA VAL A 149 14.54 2.20 8.17
C VAL A 149 14.15 3.41 8.98
N ILE A 150 15.02 4.40 9.01
CA ILE A 150 14.78 5.68 9.69
C ILE A 150 14.72 6.77 8.63
N ILE A 151 13.71 7.62 8.72
CA ILE A 151 13.60 8.83 7.93
C ILE A 151 14.26 9.96 8.71
N GLN A 152 15.21 10.64 8.08
CA GLN A 152 15.88 11.83 8.64
C GLN A 152 15.22 13.11 8.14
#